data_9118f38187c8d88a407b13a14e874f79
#
_entry.id   9118f38187c8d88a407b13a14e874f79
#
_cell.length_a   1.000
_cell.length_b   1.000
_cell.length_c   1.000
_cell.angle_alpha   90.00
_cell.angle_beta   90.00
_cell.angle_gamma   90.00
#
_symmetry.space_group_name_H-M   'P 1'
#
loop_
_entity.id
_entity.type
_entity.pdbx_description
1 polymer ?
#
loop_
_entity_poly.entity_id
_entity_poly.type
_entity_poly.pdbx_seq_one_letter_code
_entity_poly.pdbx_strand_id
1 'polypeptide(L)'
;MAPEITKIESIEFAYEIPDVGTDHHGFNLVYEPGSVTERKLFAVTVHTDEGITGEYVGGNSPGAAQINTFADYLVGKNPLEREKHWSEIKRALRKYDRMGIGPIDIALWDFAGKYYDAPIHELLGTYRERIPAYASTYHGDENGGLETPEDFADFAEECLEMGYDAFKIHGWGGSDGSRDLDREVDAVHAVGERVGDEMDLMHDPACELETLADALKLGRALDEEGFYWYEDPYRDGGISQHAHRKLRQQLDTPILQTEHVRGLEPFTDFIDAESTDFVRADPEYDGGITGAMKRARVAEGHGLDVEFHAPGPAQRHCIAATRNSNYYELALVHPDCPNTQPPVYEGDYSDMIDTIDDDGTVGLPEGPGLGVDYDWDFIEANATGSVHTYE
;
A
#
# COMPACT_ATOMS: atom_id res chain seq x y z
N MET A 1 14.30 34.16 -3.34
CA MET A 1 15.24 33.16 -3.87
C MET A 1 14.48 31.86 -3.94
N ALA A 2 14.92 30.85 -4.67
CA ALA A 2 14.28 29.54 -4.53
C ALA A 2 14.57 29.01 -3.12
N PRO A 3 13.65 28.24 -2.51
CA PRO A 3 13.88 27.61 -1.22
C PRO A 3 15.05 26.62 -1.29
N GLU A 4 15.77 26.45 -0.16
CA GLU A 4 16.93 25.56 -0.08
C GLU A 4 16.81 24.62 1.11
N ILE A 5 17.09 23.32 0.92
CA ILE A 5 17.13 22.33 2.00
C ILE A 5 18.34 22.64 2.90
N THR A 6 18.09 22.89 4.16
CA THR A 6 19.13 23.20 5.14
C THR A 6 19.57 21.98 5.94
N LYS A 7 18.65 21.04 6.17
CA LYS A 7 18.87 19.85 6.99
C LYS A 7 17.84 18.78 6.65
N ILE A 8 18.23 17.51 6.76
CA ILE A 8 17.31 16.37 6.74
C ILE A 8 17.52 15.59 8.04
N GLU A 9 16.42 15.21 8.67
CA GLU A 9 16.42 14.34 9.85
C GLU A 9 15.62 13.09 9.58
N SER A 10 16.04 11.95 10.09
CA SER A 10 15.25 10.73 10.14
C SER A 10 15.41 10.03 11.48
N ILE A 11 14.31 9.46 11.96
CA ILE A 11 14.23 8.74 13.23
C ILE A 11 13.44 7.46 13.04
N GLU A 12 14.01 6.31 13.41
CA GLU A 12 13.27 5.05 13.45
C GLU A 12 12.57 4.92 14.81
N PHE A 13 11.33 4.46 14.79
CA PHE A 13 10.53 4.19 15.98
C PHE A 13 9.75 2.89 15.84
N ALA A 14 9.24 2.37 16.94
CA ALA A 14 8.44 1.16 16.97
C ALA A 14 7.09 1.40 17.68
N TYR A 15 6.09 0.62 17.29
CA TYR A 15 4.82 0.53 18.00
C TYR A 15 4.34 -0.92 18.04
N GLU A 16 3.46 -1.22 18.98
CA GLU A 16 2.94 -2.54 19.19
C GLU A 16 1.51 -2.66 18.70
N ILE A 17 1.20 -3.81 18.07
CA ILE A 17 -0.16 -4.18 17.67
C ILE A 17 -0.56 -5.38 18.53
N PRO A 18 -1.56 -5.24 19.43
CA PRO A 18 -2.03 -6.33 20.28
C PRO A 18 -2.86 -7.34 19.48
N ASP A 19 -2.88 -8.59 19.97
CA ASP A 19 -3.64 -9.71 19.41
C ASP A 19 -3.30 -10.05 17.95
N VAL A 20 -2.11 -9.66 17.50
CA VAL A 20 -1.57 -9.95 16.18
C VAL A 20 -0.26 -10.70 16.32
N GLY A 21 -0.17 -11.82 15.63
CA GLY A 21 1.03 -12.63 15.46
C GLY A 21 1.47 -12.68 14.00
N THR A 22 2.23 -13.71 13.65
CA THR A 22 2.66 -13.96 12.27
C THR A 22 2.36 -15.41 11.87
N ASP A 23 2.19 -15.63 10.57
CA ASP A 23 2.05 -16.96 10.01
C ASP A 23 3.29 -17.83 10.25
N HIS A 24 3.24 -19.07 9.77
CA HIS A 24 4.36 -20.01 9.85
C HIS A 24 5.68 -19.46 9.29
N HIS A 25 5.63 -18.63 8.25
CA HIS A 25 6.81 -18.03 7.63
C HIS A 25 7.37 -16.83 8.43
N GLY A 26 6.59 -16.27 9.35
CA GLY A 26 6.99 -15.19 10.24
C GLY A 26 6.93 -13.79 9.65
N PHE A 27 6.14 -13.58 8.59
CA PHE A 27 6.01 -12.27 7.97
C PHE A 27 4.59 -11.84 7.57
N ASN A 28 3.68 -12.77 7.27
CA ASN A 28 2.27 -12.44 7.09
C ASN A 28 1.60 -12.26 8.44
N LEU A 29 0.84 -11.20 8.60
CA LEU A 29 0.16 -10.90 9.85
C LEU A 29 -1.15 -11.69 9.96
N VAL A 30 -1.37 -12.30 11.11
CA VAL A 30 -2.55 -13.10 11.43
C VAL A 30 -3.07 -12.73 12.81
N TYR A 31 -4.38 -12.91 13.05
CA TYR A 31 -4.94 -12.79 14.38
C TYR A 31 -4.38 -13.89 15.30
N GLU A 32 -3.85 -13.49 16.46
CA GLU A 32 -3.32 -14.39 17.47
C GLU A 32 -3.58 -13.80 18.87
N PRO A 33 -4.68 -14.20 19.55
CA PRO A 33 -5.09 -13.62 20.81
C PRO A 33 -3.99 -13.69 21.89
N GLY A 34 -3.67 -12.55 22.50
CA GLY A 34 -2.65 -12.41 23.53
C GLY A 34 -1.21 -12.26 23.00
N SER A 35 -0.99 -12.35 21.70
CA SER A 35 0.29 -11.98 21.06
C SER A 35 0.42 -10.48 20.92
N VAL A 36 1.65 -10.01 20.67
CA VAL A 36 1.96 -8.62 20.38
C VAL A 36 2.99 -8.58 19.26
N THR A 37 2.68 -7.92 18.18
CA THR A 37 3.63 -7.71 17.07
C THR A 37 4.20 -6.28 17.11
N GLU A 38 5.53 -6.17 17.20
CA GLU A 38 6.24 -4.90 17.05
C GLU A 38 6.40 -4.54 15.57
N ARG A 39 5.92 -3.34 15.20
CA ARG A 39 6.13 -2.75 13.88
C ARG A 39 7.14 -1.62 13.96
N LYS A 40 8.03 -1.53 12.96
CA LYS A 40 9.03 -0.47 12.86
C LYS A 40 8.80 0.36 11.62
N LEU A 41 8.68 1.65 11.84
CA LEU A 41 8.60 2.67 10.81
C LEU A 41 9.70 3.71 11.04
N PHE A 42 9.78 4.67 10.16
CA PHE A 42 10.59 5.86 10.41
C PHE A 42 9.85 7.13 10.00
N ALA A 43 10.22 8.22 10.65
CA ALA A 43 9.81 9.56 10.28
C ALA A 43 10.97 10.27 9.61
N VAL A 44 10.66 11.11 8.61
CA VAL A 44 11.60 11.98 7.94
C VAL A 44 11.13 13.42 7.96
N THR A 45 12.04 14.36 8.27
CA THR A 45 11.79 15.80 8.20
C THR A 45 12.80 16.46 7.29
N VAL A 46 12.34 17.18 6.30
CA VAL A 46 13.14 18.02 5.40
C VAL A 46 12.97 19.47 5.83
N HIS A 47 14.02 20.07 6.38
CA HIS A 47 14.04 21.47 6.81
C HIS A 47 14.52 22.37 5.67
N THR A 48 13.97 23.60 5.60
CA THR A 48 14.36 24.58 4.59
C THR A 48 14.67 25.95 5.18
N ASP A 49 15.32 26.81 4.40
CA ASP A 49 15.61 28.21 4.74
C ASP A 49 14.37 29.12 4.79
N GLU A 50 13.22 28.65 4.31
CA GLU A 50 11.94 29.35 4.41
C GLU A 50 11.23 29.12 5.77
N GLY A 51 11.79 28.27 6.64
CA GLY A 51 11.16 27.89 7.92
C GLY A 51 9.94 26.96 7.77
N ILE A 52 9.72 26.41 6.59
CA ILE A 52 8.71 25.39 6.29
C ILE A 52 9.42 24.04 6.25
N THR A 53 8.81 23.02 6.85
CA THR A 53 9.27 21.63 6.80
C THR A 53 8.41 20.79 5.88
N GLY A 54 9.01 19.78 5.25
CA GLY A 54 8.30 18.67 4.63
C GLY A 54 8.47 17.43 5.48
N GLU A 55 7.39 16.72 5.76
CA GLU A 55 7.36 15.62 6.73
C GLU A 55 6.69 14.38 6.14
N TYR A 56 7.16 13.21 6.57
CA TYR A 56 6.49 11.95 6.26
C TYR A 56 6.83 10.89 7.31
N VAL A 57 5.82 10.10 7.68
CA VAL A 57 5.96 8.95 8.57
C VAL A 57 5.49 7.69 7.85
N GLY A 58 6.36 6.68 7.74
CA GLY A 58 6.09 5.43 7.05
C GLY A 58 7.36 4.67 6.71
N GLY A 59 7.33 3.90 5.62
CA GLY A 59 8.48 3.14 5.14
C GLY A 59 8.90 1.98 6.04
N ASN A 60 10.15 1.57 5.90
CA ASN A 60 10.73 0.45 6.65
C ASN A 60 12.22 0.68 6.90
N SER A 61 12.82 -0.08 7.83
CA SER A 61 14.26 0.05 8.16
C SER A 61 15.21 -0.11 6.96
N PRO A 62 15.00 -1.03 5.98
CA PRO A 62 15.79 -1.05 4.75
C PRO A 62 15.72 0.24 3.94
N GLY A 63 14.55 0.88 3.83
CA GLY A 63 14.38 2.18 3.20
C GLY A 63 15.12 3.28 3.95
N ALA A 64 14.98 3.34 5.27
CA ALA A 64 15.71 4.29 6.12
C ALA A 64 17.23 4.18 5.93
N ALA A 65 17.78 2.96 5.87
CA ALA A 65 19.21 2.76 5.63
C ALA A 65 19.69 3.28 4.26
N GLN A 66 18.82 3.26 3.25
CA GLN A 66 19.16 3.78 1.91
C GLN A 66 19.26 5.31 1.89
N ILE A 67 18.55 6.03 2.75
CA ILE A 67 18.62 7.50 2.87
C ILE A 67 20.06 7.96 3.13
N ASN A 68 20.83 7.23 3.94
CA ASN A 68 22.25 7.51 4.18
C ASN A 68 23.12 7.57 2.90
N THR A 69 22.66 6.97 1.80
CA THR A 69 23.42 6.94 0.55
C THR A 69 23.32 8.25 -0.23
N PHE A 70 22.27 9.03 -0.01
CA PHE A 70 21.98 10.18 -0.87
C PHE A 70 21.54 11.47 -0.13
N ALA A 71 21.25 11.42 1.16
CA ALA A 71 20.72 12.58 1.88
C ALA A 71 21.64 13.81 1.78
N ASP A 72 22.95 13.63 1.89
CA ASP A 72 23.94 14.71 1.72
C ASP A 72 23.86 15.39 0.34
N TYR A 73 23.42 14.67 -0.70
CA TYR A 73 23.19 15.26 -2.02
C TYR A 73 22.07 16.30 -2.01
N LEU A 74 21.06 16.10 -1.18
CA LEU A 74 19.88 16.97 -1.15
C LEU A 74 20.12 18.27 -0.38
N VAL A 75 21.03 18.29 0.60
CA VAL A 75 21.36 19.49 1.36
C VAL A 75 21.92 20.56 0.41
N GLY A 76 21.46 21.80 0.57
CA GLY A 76 21.78 22.92 -0.31
C GLY A 76 21.05 22.89 -1.66
N LYS A 77 20.05 22.02 -1.85
CA LYS A 77 19.25 21.95 -3.09
C LYS A 77 17.85 22.54 -2.90
N ASN A 78 17.26 22.91 -4.02
CA ASN A 78 15.89 23.38 -4.06
C ASN A 78 14.92 22.19 -3.93
N PRO A 79 14.11 22.08 -2.84
CA PRO A 79 13.19 20.97 -2.62
C PRO A 79 12.08 20.85 -3.70
N LEU A 80 11.83 21.89 -4.47
CA LEU A 80 10.84 21.89 -5.54
C LEU A 80 11.32 21.21 -6.84
N GLU A 81 12.62 20.88 -6.96
CA GLU A 81 13.19 20.18 -8.13
C GLU A 81 12.99 18.65 -8.04
N ARG A 82 11.79 18.18 -7.61
CA ARG A 82 11.49 16.78 -7.30
C ARG A 82 11.84 15.80 -8.42
N GLU A 83 11.50 16.10 -9.65
CA GLU A 83 11.84 15.25 -10.82
C GLU A 83 13.35 15.02 -10.97
N LYS A 84 14.13 16.06 -10.75
CA LYS A 84 15.58 15.98 -10.80
C LYS A 84 16.12 15.15 -9.64
N HIS A 85 15.64 15.40 -8.42
CA HIS A 85 16.04 14.64 -7.24
C HIS A 85 15.67 13.16 -7.38
N TRP A 86 14.45 12.87 -7.81
CA TRP A 86 14.00 11.52 -8.09
C TRP A 86 14.95 10.79 -9.06
N SER A 87 15.35 11.43 -10.15
CA SER A 87 16.26 10.86 -11.15
C SER A 87 17.67 10.60 -10.58
N GLU A 88 18.23 11.55 -9.82
CA GLU A 88 19.57 11.40 -9.26
C GLU A 88 19.61 10.37 -8.13
N ILE A 89 18.59 10.33 -7.26
CA ILE A 89 18.49 9.35 -6.19
C ILE A 89 18.27 7.94 -6.77
N LYS A 90 17.43 7.78 -7.79
CA LYS A 90 17.26 6.53 -8.54
C LYS A 90 18.61 6.01 -9.05
N ARG A 91 19.47 6.90 -9.54
CA ARG A 91 20.83 6.55 -9.99
C ARG A 91 21.75 6.19 -8.83
N ALA A 92 21.67 6.91 -7.70
CA ALA A 92 22.43 6.59 -6.50
C ALA A 92 22.11 5.19 -5.99
N LEU A 93 20.82 4.85 -5.94
CA LEU A 93 20.30 3.57 -5.45
C LEU A 93 20.20 2.47 -6.52
N ARG A 94 20.91 2.56 -7.66
CA ARG A 94 20.81 1.58 -8.76
C ARG A 94 21.17 0.14 -8.41
N LYS A 95 21.80 -0.09 -7.26
CA LYS A 95 22.20 -1.43 -6.75
C LYS A 95 21.24 -1.98 -5.69
N TYR A 96 20.20 -1.22 -5.35
CA TYR A 96 19.21 -1.54 -4.31
C TYR A 96 17.80 -1.58 -4.91
N ASP A 97 16.83 -1.94 -4.09
CA ASP A 97 15.40 -1.93 -4.45
C ASP A 97 14.80 -0.53 -4.60
N ARG A 98 15.50 0.52 -4.13
CA ARG A 98 15.15 1.95 -4.23
C ARG A 98 14.02 2.41 -3.32
N MET A 99 13.60 1.61 -2.34
CA MET A 99 12.51 1.95 -1.42
C MET A 99 12.79 3.23 -0.61
N GLY A 100 14.06 3.58 -0.37
CA GLY A 100 14.42 4.83 0.31
C GLY A 100 14.09 6.11 -0.45
N ILE A 101 13.70 6.05 -1.73
CA ILE A 101 13.26 7.24 -2.49
C ILE A 101 11.89 7.71 -2.00
N GLY A 102 10.98 6.78 -1.76
CA GLY A 102 9.57 7.05 -1.47
C GLY A 102 9.37 8.07 -0.35
N PRO A 103 9.85 7.77 0.87
CA PRO A 103 9.65 8.66 2.02
C PRO A 103 10.23 10.06 1.83
N ILE A 104 11.37 10.19 1.18
CA ILE A 104 11.98 11.50 0.90
C ILE A 104 11.16 12.26 -0.15
N ASP A 105 10.74 11.61 -1.23
CA ASP A 105 9.95 12.27 -2.28
C ASP A 105 8.57 12.70 -1.73
N ILE A 106 7.94 11.89 -0.87
CA ILE A 106 6.68 12.24 -0.22
C ILE A 106 6.87 13.48 0.68
N ALA A 107 7.94 13.53 1.50
CA ALA A 107 8.27 14.70 2.30
C ALA A 107 8.55 15.96 1.45
N LEU A 108 9.19 15.81 0.28
CA LEU A 108 9.37 16.93 -0.66
C LEU A 108 8.05 17.39 -1.30
N TRP A 109 7.09 16.49 -1.48
CA TRP A 109 5.74 16.87 -1.91
C TRP A 109 4.96 17.54 -0.79
N ASP A 110 5.08 17.07 0.45
CA ASP A 110 4.50 17.72 1.61
C ASP A 110 5.02 19.16 1.78
N PHE A 111 6.35 19.33 1.71
CA PHE A 111 6.93 20.68 1.66
C PHE A 111 6.33 21.54 0.54
N ALA A 112 6.19 20.99 -0.66
CA ALA A 112 5.68 21.76 -1.79
C ALA A 112 4.23 22.19 -1.58
N GLY A 113 3.39 21.32 -1.04
CA GLY A 113 2.01 21.66 -0.68
C GLY A 113 1.94 22.75 0.38
N LYS A 114 2.73 22.64 1.45
CA LYS A 114 2.85 23.66 2.50
C LYS A 114 3.40 24.99 1.95
N TYR A 115 4.40 24.93 1.05
CA TYR A 115 4.98 26.11 0.41
C TYR A 115 4.01 26.86 -0.51
N TYR A 116 3.14 26.14 -1.23
CA TYR A 116 2.13 26.72 -2.12
C TYR A 116 0.76 26.92 -1.44
N ASP A 117 0.63 26.58 -0.16
CA ASP A 117 -0.63 26.63 0.61
C ASP A 117 -1.76 25.85 -0.10
N ALA A 118 -1.46 24.62 -0.52
CA ALA A 118 -2.38 23.74 -1.25
C ALA A 118 -2.16 22.26 -0.89
N PRO A 119 -3.23 21.44 -0.85
CA PRO A 119 -3.10 20.01 -0.71
C PRO A 119 -2.43 19.39 -1.95
N ILE A 120 -1.74 18.27 -1.77
CA ILE A 120 -0.97 17.63 -2.85
C ILE A 120 -1.84 17.24 -4.04
N HIS A 121 -3.07 16.73 -3.81
CA HIS A 121 -3.96 16.37 -4.92
C HIS A 121 -4.31 17.56 -5.83
N GLU A 122 -4.40 18.77 -5.30
CA GLU A 122 -4.61 19.98 -6.12
C GLU A 122 -3.38 20.30 -6.98
N LEU A 123 -2.17 20.13 -6.43
CA LEU A 123 -0.93 20.32 -7.19
C LEU A 123 -0.76 19.26 -8.29
N LEU A 124 -1.31 18.07 -8.11
CA LEU A 124 -1.33 17.00 -9.09
C LEU A 124 -2.44 17.16 -10.15
N GLY A 125 -3.51 17.88 -9.79
CA GLY A 125 -4.72 18.07 -10.60
C GLY A 125 -5.83 17.10 -10.14
N THR A 126 -6.67 17.57 -9.22
CA THR A 126 -7.76 16.77 -8.63
C THR A 126 -8.73 16.25 -9.69
N TYR A 127 -9.01 14.96 -9.66
CA TYR A 127 -10.01 14.29 -10.47
C TYR A 127 -11.28 13.98 -9.66
N ARG A 128 -11.13 13.59 -8.38
CA ARG A 128 -12.25 13.27 -7.48
C ARG A 128 -12.02 13.83 -6.09
N GLU A 129 -13.11 14.08 -5.37
CA GLU A 129 -13.08 14.64 -4.00
C GLU A 129 -13.32 13.57 -2.93
N ARG A 130 -13.84 12.40 -3.32
CA ARG A 130 -14.08 11.25 -2.46
C ARG A 130 -13.60 9.98 -3.18
N ILE A 131 -13.15 9.00 -2.40
CA ILE A 131 -12.51 7.81 -2.94
C ILE A 131 -13.28 6.58 -2.44
N PRO A 132 -13.88 5.76 -3.33
CA PRO A 132 -14.42 4.46 -2.94
C PRO A 132 -13.34 3.61 -2.27
N ALA A 133 -13.71 2.85 -1.24
CA ALA A 133 -12.76 2.03 -0.50
C ALA A 133 -13.15 0.56 -0.48
N TYR A 134 -12.16 -0.32 -0.32
CA TYR A 134 -12.39 -1.72 -0.05
C TYR A 134 -11.77 -2.15 1.27
N ALA A 135 -12.41 -3.09 1.95
CA ALA A 135 -11.88 -3.75 3.13
C ALA A 135 -10.95 -4.89 2.70
N SER A 136 -9.68 -4.82 3.09
CA SER A 136 -8.64 -5.82 2.78
C SER A 136 -8.29 -6.56 4.05
N THR A 137 -8.63 -7.86 4.14
CA THR A 137 -8.50 -8.63 5.39
C THR A 137 -7.06 -8.86 5.81
N TYR A 138 -6.85 -9.22 7.07
CA TYR A 138 -5.66 -9.99 7.47
C TYR A 138 -5.64 -11.34 6.74
N HIS A 139 -4.50 -12.03 6.79
CA HIS A 139 -4.43 -13.42 6.38
C HIS A 139 -5.31 -14.28 7.29
N GLY A 140 -5.81 -15.39 6.74
CA GLY A 140 -6.58 -16.36 7.50
C GLY A 140 -5.80 -16.87 8.70
N ASP A 141 -6.49 -17.05 9.81
CA ASP A 141 -5.92 -17.49 11.08
C ASP A 141 -6.40 -18.90 11.45
N GLU A 142 -6.05 -19.36 12.66
CA GLU A 142 -6.52 -20.61 13.26
C GLU A 142 -7.02 -20.38 14.69
N ASN A 143 -7.51 -19.16 14.97
CA ASN A 143 -7.83 -18.68 16.31
C ASN A 143 -9.27 -18.16 16.46
N GLY A 144 -10.08 -18.29 15.41
CA GLY A 144 -11.51 -18.02 15.41
C GLY A 144 -11.96 -16.69 14.84
N GLY A 145 -11.05 -15.88 14.30
CA GLY A 145 -11.40 -14.61 13.64
C GLY A 145 -11.70 -14.78 12.16
N LEU A 146 -10.70 -15.26 11.39
CA LEU A 146 -10.81 -15.64 9.97
C LEU A 146 -10.32 -17.09 9.80
N GLU A 147 -10.86 -18.00 10.64
CA GLU A 147 -10.43 -19.39 10.72
C GLU A 147 -11.06 -20.27 9.64
N THR A 148 -12.30 -19.97 9.25
CA THR A 148 -13.04 -20.81 8.32
C THR A 148 -13.52 -20.00 7.10
N PRO A 149 -13.86 -20.67 5.97
CA PRO A 149 -14.53 -20.01 4.84
C PRO A 149 -15.76 -19.20 5.24
N GLU A 150 -16.55 -19.69 6.18
CA GLU A 150 -17.75 -19.04 6.68
C GLU A 150 -17.43 -17.77 7.48
N ASP A 151 -16.33 -17.75 8.24
CA ASP A 151 -15.91 -16.54 8.98
C ASP A 151 -15.56 -15.40 8.00
N PHE A 152 -14.91 -15.70 6.87
CA PHE A 152 -14.67 -14.71 5.82
C PHE A 152 -15.97 -14.20 5.20
N ALA A 153 -16.94 -15.07 4.97
CA ALA A 153 -18.24 -14.69 4.43
C ALA A 153 -19.05 -13.83 5.42
N ASP A 154 -19.02 -14.17 6.70
CA ASP A 154 -19.68 -13.41 7.76
C ASP A 154 -19.02 -12.02 7.89
N PHE A 155 -17.69 -11.94 7.86
CA PHE A 155 -17.00 -10.66 7.94
C PHE A 155 -17.18 -9.80 6.67
N ALA A 156 -17.27 -10.41 5.49
CA ALA A 156 -17.63 -9.69 4.27
C ALA A 156 -19.05 -9.07 4.35
N GLU A 157 -20.02 -9.80 4.92
CA GLU A 157 -21.37 -9.30 5.17
C GLU A 157 -21.36 -8.15 6.20
N GLU A 158 -20.55 -8.23 7.27
CA GLU A 158 -20.36 -7.13 8.21
C GLU A 158 -19.75 -5.88 7.54
N CYS A 159 -18.76 -6.06 6.66
CA CYS A 159 -18.19 -4.96 5.88
C CYS A 159 -19.23 -4.32 4.93
N LEU A 160 -20.07 -5.12 4.28
CA LEU A 160 -21.19 -4.62 3.47
C LEU A 160 -22.18 -3.80 4.32
N GLU A 161 -22.52 -4.29 5.52
CA GLU A 161 -23.37 -3.55 6.47
C GLU A 161 -22.75 -2.24 6.97
N MET A 162 -21.41 -2.16 7.03
CA MET A 162 -20.68 -0.90 7.31
C MET A 162 -20.71 0.09 6.15
N GLY A 163 -21.06 -0.37 4.93
CA GLY A 163 -21.13 0.47 3.72
C GLY A 163 -20.03 0.23 2.70
N TYR A 164 -19.17 -0.77 2.86
CA TYR A 164 -18.18 -1.11 1.84
C TYR A 164 -18.82 -1.68 0.59
N ASP A 165 -18.42 -1.18 -0.58
CA ASP A 165 -18.82 -1.69 -1.88
C ASP A 165 -17.85 -2.77 -2.42
N ALA A 166 -16.75 -3.03 -1.72
CA ALA A 166 -15.73 -3.99 -2.15
C ALA A 166 -14.99 -4.64 -0.98
N PHE A 167 -14.55 -5.90 -1.18
CA PHE A 167 -13.91 -6.71 -0.15
C PHE A 167 -12.80 -7.58 -0.74
N LYS A 168 -11.62 -7.62 -0.09
CA LYS A 168 -10.47 -8.42 -0.51
C LYS A 168 -10.11 -9.49 0.52
N ILE A 169 -10.05 -10.73 0.06
CA ILE A 169 -9.59 -11.89 0.83
C ILE A 169 -8.06 -11.98 0.68
N HIS A 170 -7.33 -12.03 1.81
CA HIS A 170 -5.99 -12.61 1.84
C HIS A 170 -6.04 -14.09 2.22
N GLY A 171 -5.26 -14.90 1.52
CA GLY A 171 -5.25 -16.35 1.74
C GLY A 171 -4.63 -16.81 3.05
N TRP A 172 -4.71 -18.11 3.33
CA TRP A 172 -4.06 -18.71 4.50
C TRP A 172 -2.64 -19.16 4.21
N GLY A 173 -1.69 -18.77 5.08
CA GLY A 173 -0.50 -19.55 5.30
C GLY A 173 -0.77 -20.45 6.51
N GLY A 174 -0.90 -21.77 6.33
CA GLY A 174 -1.18 -22.69 7.44
C GLY A 174 -0.15 -22.58 8.56
N SER A 175 -0.57 -22.78 9.81
CA SER A 175 0.30 -22.68 11.00
C SER A 175 1.45 -23.68 10.99
N ASP A 176 1.36 -24.75 10.21
CA ASP A 176 2.41 -25.77 10.03
C ASP A 176 3.21 -25.61 8.71
N GLY A 177 2.94 -24.52 7.96
CA GLY A 177 3.52 -24.26 6.65
C GLY A 177 2.93 -25.09 5.50
N SER A 178 1.91 -25.89 5.78
CA SER A 178 1.11 -26.52 4.74
C SER A 178 0.11 -25.49 4.18
N ARG A 179 -0.07 -25.54 2.88
CA ARG A 179 -1.09 -24.76 2.23
C ARG A 179 -2.34 -25.60 2.03
N ASP A 180 -3.47 -25.08 2.45
CA ASP A 180 -4.77 -25.68 2.16
C ASP A 180 -5.49 -24.91 1.05
N LEU A 181 -5.12 -25.23 -0.21
CA LEU A 181 -5.71 -24.61 -1.39
C LEU A 181 -7.21 -24.94 -1.53
N ASP A 182 -7.66 -26.08 -1.00
CA ASP A 182 -9.10 -26.42 -1.01
C ASP A 182 -9.87 -25.47 -0.10
N ARG A 183 -9.32 -25.16 1.08
CA ARG A 183 -9.89 -24.18 2.02
C ARG A 183 -9.96 -22.78 1.44
N GLU A 184 -8.94 -22.34 0.68
CA GLU A 184 -8.99 -21.05 -0.01
C GLU A 184 -10.07 -21.01 -1.10
N VAL A 185 -10.21 -22.08 -1.87
CA VAL A 185 -11.28 -22.20 -2.86
C VAL A 185 -12.65 -22.19 -2.19
N ASP A 186 -12.80 -22.89 -1.06
CA ASP A 186 -14.04 -22.89 -0.30
C ASP A 186 -14.39 -21.48 0.25
N ALA A 187 -13.36 -20.68 0.65
CA ALA A 187 -13.59 -19.30 1.10
C ALA A 187 -14.03 -18.38 -0.05
N VAL A 188 -13.46 -18.55 -1.25
CA VAL A 188 -13.88 -17.81 -2.44
C VAL A 188 -15.37 -18.07 -2.72
N HIS A 189 -15.79 -19.34 -2.69
CA HIS A 189 -17.20 -19.69 -2.90
C HIS A 189 -18.10 -19.16 -1.78
N ALA A 190 -17.70 -19.31 -0.51
CA ALA A 190 -18.50 -18.85 0.62
C ALA A 190 -18.75 -17.33 0.59
N VAL A 191 -17.69 -16.55 0.30
CA VAL A 191 -17.82 -15.09 0.18
C VAL A 191 -18.61 -14.70 -1.08
N GLY A 192 -18.32 -15.35 -2.23
CA GLY A 192 -19.02 -15.10 -3.49
C GLY A 192 -20.52 -15.36 -3.39
N GLU A 193 -20.90 -16.51 -2.81
CA GLU A 193 -22.31 -16.86 -2.58
C GLU A 193 -23.02 -15.90 -1.59
N ARG A 194 -22.28 -15.33 -0.61
CA ARG A 194 -22.84 -14.46 0.43
C ARG A 194 -23.06 -13.02 -0.04
N VAL A 195 -22.07 -12.40 -0.68
CA VAL A 195 -22.09 -10.96 -0.98
C VAL A 195 -21.72 -10.62 -2.43
N GLY A 196 -21.43 -11.59 -3.30
CA GLY A 196 -20.96 -11.34 -4.66
C GLY A 196 -21.94 -10.62 -5.58
N ASP A 197 -23.24 -10.65 -5.29
CA ASP A 197 -24.25 -9.86 -6.02
C ASP A 197 -24.29 -8.37 -5.58
N GLU A 198 -23.60 -8.01 -4.47
CA GLU A 198 -23.68 -6.69 -3.83
C GLU A 198 -22.32 -5.99 -3.70
N MET A 199 -21.22 -6.73 -3.76
CA MET A 199 -19.85 -6.20 -3.60
C MET A 199 -18.93 -6.62 -4.74
N ASP A 200 -17.97 -5.76 -5.11
CA ASP A 200 -16.82 -6.17 -5.91
C ASP A 200 -15.84 -6.97 -5.03
N LEU A 201 -15.55 -8.21 -5.42
CA LEU A 201 -14.72 -9.13 -4.64
C LEU A 201 -13.32 -9.27 -5.22
N MET A 202 -12.31 -9.31 -4.38
CA MET A 202 -10.92 -9.43 -4.76
C MET A 202 -10.24 -10.54 -3.96
N HIS A 203 -9.21 -11.14 -4.55
CA HIS A 203 -8.41 -12.17 -3.87
C HIS A 203 -6.93 -11.94 -4.06
N ASP A 204 -6.18 -12.00 -2.96
CA ASP A 204 -4.73 -11.85 -2.91
C ASP A 204 -4.10 -12.97 -2.06
N PRO A 205 -3.54 -14.01 -2.67
CA PRO A 205 -2.81 -15.05 -1.94
C PRO A 205 -1.40 -14.62 -1.52
N ALA A 206 -1.07 -13.34 -1.62
CA ALA A 206 0.20 -12.76 -1.16
C ALA A 206 1.45 -13.54 -1.63
N CYS A 207 1.52 -13.86 -2.90
CA CYS A 207 2.63 -14.60 -3.51
C CYS A 207 2.83 -16.03 -2.95
N GLU A 208 1.77 -16.73 -2.58
CA GLU A 208 1.91 -18.05 -1.93
C GLU A 208 1.91 -19.25 -2.91
N LEU A 209 1.37 -19.12 -4.13
CA LEU A 209 1.18 -20.26 -5.04
C LEU A 209 2.46 -20.65 -5.77
N GLU A 210 2.84 -21.94 -5.68
CA GLU A 210 4.09 -22.43 -6.26
C GLU A 210 3.97 -22.79 -7.74
N THR A 211 2.78 -23.21 -8.20
CA THR A 211 2.61 -23.73 -9.55
C THR A 211 1.47 -23.06 -10.32
N LEU A 212 1.58 -23.10 -11.67
CA LEU A 212 0.46 -22.69 -12.53
C LEU A 212 -0.80 -23.52 -12.28
N ALA A 213 -0.68 -24.78 -11.88
CA ALA A 213 -1.84 -25.62 -11.61
C ALA A 213 -2.60 -25.15 -10.38
N ASP A 214 -1.89 -24.74 -9.33
CA ASP A 214 -2.49 -24.20 -8.11
C ASP A 214 -3.14 -22.85 -8.39
N ALA A 215 -2.42 -21.95 -9.09
CA ALA A 215 -2.96 -20.65 -9.48
C ALA A 215 -4.21 -20.75 -10.37
N LEU A 216 -4.26 -21.74 -11.28
CA LEU A 216 -5.44 -22.01 -12.09
C LEU A 216 -6.60 -22.62 -11.29
N LYS A 217 -6.30 -23.44 -10.28
CA LYS A 217 -7.33 -24.04 -9.44
C LYS A 217 -8.08 -22.93 -8.67
N LEU A 218 -7.35 -22.05 -8.02
CA LEU A 218 -7.93 -20.90 -7.32
C LEU A 218 -8.59 -19.92 -8.29
N GLY A 219 -7.90 -19.56 -9.38
CA GLY A 219 -8.43 -18.61 -10.37
C GLY A 219 -9.73 -19.06 -11.03
N ARG A 220 -9.98 -20.37 -11.17
CA ARG A 220 -11.25 -20.87 -11.69
C ARG A 220 -12.41 -20.70 -10.70
N ALA A 221 -12.14 -20.82 -9.40
CA ALA A 221 -13.16 -20.48 -8.40
C ALA A 221 -13.49 -18.99 -8.45
N LEU A 222 -12.48 -18.13 -8.64
CA LEU A 222 -12.66 -16.69 -8.83
C LEU A 222 -13.48 -16.39 -10.10
N ASP A 223 -13.24 -17.10 -11.21
CA ASP A 223 -14.04 -17.00 -12.44
C ASP A 223 -15.51 -17.40 -12.21
N GLU A 224 -15.75 -18.47 -11.43
CA GLU A 224 -17.10 -18.98 -11.13
C GLU A 224 -17.90 -17.98 -10.29
N GLU A 225 -17.29 -17.25 -9.37
CA GLU A 225 -17.92 -16.25 -8.51
C GLU A 225 -17.85 -14.81 -9.08
N GLY A 226 -17.13 -14.59 -10.18
CA GLY A 226 -17.03 -13.29 -10.85
C GLY A 226 -16.22 -12.25 -10.11
N PHE A 227 -15.12 -12.66 -9.48
CA PHE A 227 -14.23 -11.76 -8.76
C PHE A 227 -13.70 -10.63 -9.65
N TYR A 228 -13.53 -9.45 -9.06
CA TYR A 228 -13.10 -8.23 -9.73
C TYR A 228 -11.61 -8.26 -10.12
N TRP A 229 -10.73 -8.79 -9.25
CA TRP A 229 -9.35 -9.15 -9.60
C TRP A 229 -8.78 -10.29 -8.78
N TYR A 230 -7.69 -10.86 -9.34
CA TYR A 230 -6.81 -11.84 -8.73
C TYR A 230 -5.40 -11.26 -8.64
N GLU A 231 -4.89 -11.02 -7.42
CA GLU A 231 -3.64 -10.31 -7.14
C GLU A 231 -2.52 -11.28 -6.77
N ASP A 232 -1.30 -10.96 -7.17
CA ASP A 232 -0.01 -11.57 -6.76
C ASP A 232 -0.04 -13.09 -6.45
N PRO A 233 -0.49 -13.96 -7.39
CA PRO A 233 -0.71 -15.37 -7.10
C PRO A 233 0.57 -16.16 -6.83
N TYR A 234 1.70 -15.82 -7.46
CA TYR A 234 2.86 -16.70 -7.48
C TYR A 234 3.93 -16.37 -6.45
N ARG A 235 4.54 -17.44 -5.88
CA ARG A 235 5.67 -17.39 -4.94
C ARG A 235 6.97 -16.83 -5.53
N ASP A 236 6.98 -16.41 -6.76
CA ASP A 236 8.09 -15.70 -7.39
C ASP A 236 8.17 -14.22 -7.00
N GLY A 237 7.30 -13.76 -6.10
CA GLY A 237 7.20 -12.38 -5.69
C GLY A 237 6.54 -11.48 -6.74
N GLY A 238 5.61 -12.01 -7.55
CA GLY A 238 4.83 -11.24 -8.52
C GLY A 238 5.62 -10.73 -9.73
N ILE A 239 6.82 -11.27 -10.04
CA ILE A 239 7.74 -10.70 -11.04
C ILE A 239 7.85 -11.46 -12.36
N SER A 240 7.31 -12.69 -12.45
CA SER A 240 7.42 -13.51 -13.67
C SER A 240 6.44 -13.09 -14.76
N GLN A 241 6.86 -12.30 -15.72
CA GLN A 241 6.03 -11.90 -16.87
C GLN A 241 5.47 -13.13 -17.62
N HIS A 242 6.26 -14.20 -17.80
CA HIS A 242 5.80 -15.37 -18.52
C HIS A 242 4.70 -16.15 -17.79
N ALA A 243 4.85 -16.33 -16.48
CA ALA A 243 3.90 -17.08 -15.67
C ALA A 243 2.54 -16.35 -15.58
N HIS A 244 2.57 -15.05 -15.28
CA HIS A 244 1.38 -14.21 -15.18
C HIS A 244 0.65 -14.08 -16.53
N ARG A 245 1.36 -13.84 -17.64
CA ARG A 245 0.74 -13.87 -18.96
C ARG A 245 0.05 -15.21 -19.27
N LYS A 246 0.65 -16.35 -18.86
CA LYS A 246 0.02 -17.65 -19.05
C LYS A 246 -1.24 -17.82 -18.20
N LEU A 247 -1.24 -17.33 -16.99
CA LEU A 247 -2.39 -17.36 -16.10
C LEU A 247 -3.52 -16.48 -16.69
N ARG A 248 -3.22 -15.22 -16.99
CA ARG A 248 -4.13 -14.26 -17.61
C ARG A 248 -4.82 -14.78 -18.87
N GLN A 249 -4.13 -15.59 -19.68
CA GLN A 249 -4.71 -16.17 -20.90
C GLN A 249 -5.70 -17.32 -20.67
N GLN A 250 -5.85 -17.79 -19.44
CA GLN A 250 -6.64 -18.97 -19.10
C GLN A 250 -7.76 -18.68 -18.10
N LEU A 251 -7.83 -17.45 -17.58
CA LEU A 251 -8.84 -16.99 -16.65
C LEU A 251 -9.64 -15.84 -17.26
N ASP A 252 -10.87 -15.71 -16.83
CA ASP A 252 -11.75 -14.57 -17.14
C ASP A 252 -11.57 -13.48 -16.09
N THR A 253 -11.24 -13.81 -14.84
CA THR A 253 -10.91 -12.88 -13.75
C THR A 253 -9.67 -12.07 -14.09
N PRO A 254 -9.72 -10.74 -14.08
CA PRO A 254 -8.57 -9.88 -14.34
C PRO A 254 -7.43 -10.10 -13.35
N ILE A 255 -6.19 -10.01 -13.82
CA ILE A 255 -4.99 -10.14 -13.00
C ILE A 255 -4.48 -8.75 -12.60
N LEU A 256 -4.33 -8.52 -11.30
CA LEU A 256 -3.66 -7.34 -10.74
C LEU A 256 -2.23 -7.70 -10.35
N GLN A 257 -1.26 -6.95 -10.87
CA GLN A 257 0.17 -7.20 -10.64
C GLN A 257 0.98 -5.91 -10.52
N THR A 258 2.25 -6.09 -10.30
CA THR A 258 3.32 -5.09 -10.27
C THR A 258 3.63 -4.46 -8.91
N GLU A 259 2.98 -4.90 -7.83
CA GLU A 259 3.34 -4.46 -6.47
C GLU A 259 4.84 -4.66 -6.20
N HIS A 260 5.38 -5.83 -6.55
CA HIS A 260 6.77 -6.21 -6.29
C HIS A 260 7.74 -5.92 -7.44
N VAL A 261 7.26 -5.36 -8.55
CA VAL A 261 8.09 -4.97 -9.71
C VAL A 261 8.70 -3.59 -9.48
N ARG A 262 9.97 -3.50 -9.13
CA ARG A 262 10.64 -2.23 -8.79
C ARG A 262 11.17 -1.49 -10.01
N GLY A 263 10.79 -0.21 -10.11
CA GLY A 263 11.25 0.73 -11.15
C GLY A 263 10.31 0.85 -12.33
N LEU A 264 10.31 2.03 -12.94
CA LEU A 264 9.39 2.38 -14.01
C LEU A 264 9.61 1.53 -15.28
N GLU A 265 10.86 1.23 -15.62
CA GLU A 265 11.20 0.47 -16.83
C GLU A 265 10.72 -1.00 -16.73
N PRO A 266 11.04 -1.78 -15.67
CA PRO A 266 10.49 -3.14 -15.53
C PRO A 266 8.96 -3.17 -15.41
N PHE A 267 8.36 -2.14 -14.80
CA PHE A 267 6.91 -1.98 -14.75
C PHE A 267 6.32 -1.84 -16.16
N THR A 268 6.92 -0.99 -17.01
CA THR A 268 6.47 -0.83 -18.40
C THR A 268 6.68 -2.13 -19.20
N ASP A 269 7.83 -2.81 -19.02
CA ASP A 269 8.09 -4.11 -19.66
C ASP A 269 7.07 -5.18 -19.25
N PHE A 270 6.54 -5.12 -18.01
CA PHE A 270 5.52 -6.05 -17.53
C PHE A 270 4.17 -5.84 -18.23
N ILE A 271 3.79 -4.59 -18.47
CA ILE A 271 2.61 -4.23 -19.26
C ILE A 271 2.79 -4.63 -20.73
N ASP A 272 3.92 -4.28 -21.33
CA ASP A 272 4.22 -4.60 -22.74
C ASP A 272 4.29 -6.11 -23.01
N ALA A 273 4.61 -6.90 -21.98
CA ALA A 273 4.57 -8.35 -22.03
C ALA A 273 3.15 -8.94 -21.94
N GLU A 274 2.11 -8.10 -21.82
CA GLU A 274 0.70 -8.50 -21.63
C GLU A 274 0.50 -9.41 -20.40
N SER A 275 1.19 -9.10 -19.30
CA SER A 275 1.25 -9.97 -18.11
C SER A 275 0.26 -9.59 -17.03
N THR A 276 -0.52 -8.53 -17.23
CA THR A 276 -1.46 -8.01 -16.23
C THR A 276 -2.65 -7.31 -16.89
N ASP A 277 -3.76 -7.15 -16.17
CA ASP A 277 -4.95 -6.39 -16.57
C ASP A 277 -5.10 -5.11 -15.77
N PHE A 278 -4.73 -5.15 -14.48
CA PHE A 278 -4.58 -4.00 -13.59
C PHE A 278 -3.12 -3.90 -13.14
N VAL A 279 -2.68 -2.73 -12.73
CA VAL A 279 -1.33 -2.55 -12.18
C VAL A 279 -1.37 -1.93 -10.79
N ARG A 280 -0.42 -2.30 -9.93
CA ARG A 280 -0.18 -1.66 -8.63
C ARG A 280 0.77 -0.48 -8.78
N ALA A 281 0.51 0.56 -7.99
CA ALA A 281 1.44 1.62 -7.68
C ALA A 281 1.45 1.88 -6.17
N ASP A 282 2.61 2.24 -5.64
CA ASP A 282 2.78 2.51 -4.22
C ASP A 282 3.74 3.70 -4.02
N PRO A 283 3.29 4.81 -3.42
CA PRO A 283 4.17 5.94 -3.14
C PRO A 283 5.39 5.57 -2.29
N GLU A 284 5.29 4.63 -1.37
CA GLU A 284 6.45 4.20 -0.58
C GLU A 284 7.45 3.38 -1.39
N TYR A 285 6.95 2.42 -2.21
CA TYR A 285 7.79 1.44 -2.90
C TYR A 285 8.27 1.91 -4.28
N ASP A 286 7.52 2.81 -4.93
CA ASP A 286 7.78 3.20 -6.32
C ASP A 286 8.50 4.53 -6.48
N GLY A 287 9.05 5.02 -5.38
CA GLY A 287 9.85 6.24 -5.38
C GLY A 287 9.00 7.49 -5.20
N GLY A 288 8.09 7.45 -4.26
CA GLY A 288 7.28 8.57 -3.84
C GLY A 288 6.07 8.82 -4.73
N ILE A 289 5.40 9.91 -4.45
CA ILE A 289 4.30 10.43 -5.27
C ILE A 289 4.77 10.65 -6.72
N THR A 290 6.00 11.15 -6.91
CA THR A 290 6.57 11.33 -8.25
C THR A 290 6.63 10.02 -9.02
N GLY A 291 7.09 8.93 -8.40
CA GLY A 291 7.21 7.63 -9.06
C GLY A 291 5.87 6.94 -9.28
N ALA A 292 4.99 6.95 -8.28
CA ALA A 292 3.66 6.36 -8.35
C ALA A 292 2.81 7.03 -9.45
N MET A 293 2.83 8.36 -9.54
CA MET A 293 2.14 9.09 -10.61
C MET A 293 2.72 8.81 -12.00
N LYS A 294 4.02 8.52 -12.15
CA LYS A 294 4.58 8.06 -13.43
C LYS A 294 3.99 6.71 -13.83
N ARG A 295 3.84 5.76 -12.90
CA ARG A 295 3.17 4.47 -13.17
C ARG A 295 1.72 4.68 -13.57
N ALA A 296 0.96 5.50 -12.84
CA ALA A 296 -0.43 5.81 -13.16
C ALA A 296 -0.59 6.37 -14.58
N ARG A 297 0.30 7.27 -15.00
CA ARG A 297 0.25 7.84 -16.37
C ARG A 297 0.66 6.85 -17.46
N VAL A 298 1.59 5.94 -17.17
CA VAL A 298 1.92 4.84 -18.11
C VAL A 298 0.73 3.89 -18.24
N ALA A 299 0.12 3.46 -17.14
CA ALA A 299 -1.08 2.62 -17.15
C ALA A 299 -2.21 3.26 -17.95
N GLU A 300 -2.51 4.55 -17.72
CA GLU A 300 -3.53 5.30 -18.47
C GLU A 300 -3.26 5.27 -19.97
N GLY A 301 -2.00 5.45 -20.39
CA GLY A 301 -1.60 5.42 -21.81
C GLY A 301 -1.76 4.05 -22.46
N HIS A 302 -1.74 2.96 -21.69
CA HIS A 302 -2.00 1.60 -22.15
C HIS A 302 -3.47 1.16 -21.99
N GLY A 303 -4.34 2.03 -21.45
CA GLY A 303 -5.75 1.72 -21.21
C GLY A 303 -5.99 0.78 -20.04
N LEU A 304 -5.03 0.73 -19.09
CA LEU A 304 -5.12 -0.07 -17.86
C LEU A 304 -5.49 0.81 -16.67
N ASP A 305 -6.17 0.22 -15.70
CA ASP A 305 -6.37 0.84 -14.41
C ASP A 305 -5.16 0.59 -13.48
N VAL A 306 -4.95 1.52 -12.55
CA VAL A 306 -3.91 1.46 -11.54
C VAL A 306 -4.55 1.50 -10.16
N GLU A 307 -4.27 0.50 -9.34
CA GLU A 307 -4.71 0.45 -7.96
C GLU A 307 -3.53 0.77 -7.03
N PHE A 308 -3.75 1.70 -6.10
CA PHE A 308 -2.70 2.08 -5.17
C PHE A 308 -2.68 1.11 -3.98
N HIS A 309 -1.48 0.60 -3.66
CA HIS A 309 -1.26 -0.35 -2.59
C HIS A 309 -1.20 0.36 -1.24
N ALA A 310 -1.77 -0.28 -0.23
CA ALA A 310 -1.79 0.11 1.18
C ALA A 310 -2.53 1.43 1.50
N PRO A 311 -2.92 1.65 2.74
CA PRO A 311 -3.48 2.92 3.18
C PRO A 311 -2.40 3.97 3.41
N GLY A 312 -2.81 5.23 3.39
CA GLY A 312 -1.96 6.36 3.76
C GLY A 312 -2.35 7.68 3.09
N PRO A 313 -1.92 8.82 3.63
CA PRO A 313 -2.28 10.12 3.08
C PRO A 313 -1.72 10.33 1.67
N ALA A 314 -0.52 9.83 1.37
CA ALA A 314 0.08 9.94 0.04
C ALA A 314 -0.72 9.16 -1.01
N GLN A 315 -1.22 7.97 -0.67
CA GLN A 315 -2.07 7.15 -1.52
C GLN A 315 -3.39 7.87 -1.83
N ARG A 316 -4.06 8.45 -0.81
CA ARG A 316 -5.31 9.22 -1.02
C ARG A 316 -5.09 10.38 -1.98
N HIS A 317 -3.99 11.14 -1.87
CA HIS A 317 -3.66 12.21 -2.82
C HIS A 317 -3.41 11.70 -4.24
N CYS A 318 -2.72 10.57 -4.38
CA CYS A 318 -2.46 9.96 -5.70
C CYS A 318 -3.76 9.50 -6.36
N ILE A 319 -4.62 8.79 -5.63
CA ILE A 319 -5.92 8.31 -6.14
C ILE A 319 -6.82 9.50 -6.51
N ALA A 320 -6.87 10.53 -5.65
CA ALA A 320 -7.66 11.73 -5.92
C ALA A 320 -7.28 12.44 -7.23
N ALA A 321 -6.03 12.32 -7.66
CA ALA A 321 -5.52 12.90 -8.90
C ALA A 321 -5.46 11.92 -10.09
N THR A 322 -5.97 10.68 -9.92
CA THR A 322 -5.89 9.63 -10.92
C THR A 322 -7.28 9.23 -11.41
N ARG A 323 -7.52 9.35 -12.72
CA ARG A 323 -8.80 8.99 -13.35
C ARG A 323 -9.04 7.48 -13.37
N ASN A 324 -8.00 6.73 -13.70
CA ASN A 324 -8.01 5.28 -13.90
C ASN A 324 -7.56 4.52 -12.63
N SER A 325 -8.17 4.85 -11.48
CA SER A 325 -8.05 4.12 -10.21
C SER A 325 -9.43 3.99 -9.61
N ASN A 326 -9.75 2.84 -9.04
CA ASN A 326 -11.12 2.49 -8.66
C ASN A 326 -11.32 2.59 -7.15
N TYR A 327 -10.43 2.00 -6.35
CA TYR A 327 -10.62 1.84 -4.92
C TYR A 327 -9.41 2.27 -4.11
N TYR A 328 -9.67 2.69 -2.87
CA TYR A 328 -8.67 2.89 -1.82
C TYR A 328 -8.62 1.67 -0.92
N GLU A 329 -7.44 1.17 -0.64
CA GLU A 329 -7.24 0.02 0.23
C GLU A 329 -7.29 0.40 1.71
N LEU A 330 -8.25 -0.14 2.46
CA LEU A 330 -8.19 -0.16 3.92
C LEU A 330 -7.65 -1.52 4.36
N ALA A 331 -6.34 -1.60 4.47
CA ALA A 331 -5.59 -2.81 4.78
C ALA A 331 -5.25 -2.84 6.26
N LEU A 332 -5.06 -3.85 6.60
CA LEU A 332 -5.34 -5.17 7.04
C LEU A 332 -6.43 -5.07 8.09
N VAL A 333 -7.64 -5.44 7.76
CA VAL A 333 -8.79 -5.39 8.66
C VAL A 333 -9.17 -6.78 9.16
N HIS A 334 -9.73 -6.84 10.38
CA HIS A 334 -10.09 -8.08 11.03
C HIS A 334 -11.23 -7.83 12.03
N PRO A 335 -12.18 -8.77 12.23
CA PRO A 335 -13.28 -8.57 13.17
C PRO A 335 -12.84 -8.41 14.64
N ASP A 336 -11.73 -9.07 15.05
CA ASP A 336 -11.35 -9.22 16.47
C ASP A 336 -10.03 -8.52 16.84
N CYS A 337 -9.29 -7.91 15.92
CA CYS A 337 -8.06 -7.18 16.23
C CYS A 337 -7.92 -5.87 15.45
N PRO A 338 -7.11 -4.91 15.96
CA PRO A 338 -6.90 -3.65 15.25
C PRO A 338 -6.08 -3.86 13.96
N ASN A 339 -6.24 -2.96 13.01
CA ASN A 339 -5.41 -2.92 11.82
C ASN A 339 -3.99 -2.39 12.12
N THR A 340 -3.16 -2.31 11.07
CA THR A 340 -1.75 -1.93 11.20
C THR A 340 -1.49 -0.43 11.21
N GLN A 341 -2.52 0.42 11.28
CA GLN A 341 -2.31 1.88 11.30
C GLN A 341 -1.41 2.28 12.47
N PRO A 342 -0.31 3.04 12.22
CA PRO A 342 0.52 3.54 13.30
C PRO A 342 -0.23 4.63 14.11
N PRO A 343 -0.09 4.65 15.45
CA PRO A 343 -0.76 5.63 16.30
C PRO A 343 0.00 6.97 16.32
N VAL A 344 0.23 7.55 15.15
CA VAL A 344 1.05 8.75 14.97
C VAL A 344 0.28 9.92 14.36
N TYR A 345 -0.98 9.72 13.97
CA TYR A 345 -1.77 10.79 13.38
C TYR A 345 -2.52 11.57 14.46
N GLU A 346 -2.37 12.90 14.41
CA GLU A 346 -3.20 13.81 15.18
C GLU A 346 -4.45 14.23 14.38
N GLY A 347 -5.50 14.67 15.06
CA GLY A 347 -6.75 15.13 14.44
C GLY A 347 -7.63 13.98 13.95
N ASP A 348 -8.32 14.20 12.83
CA ASP A 348 -9.39 13.31 12.34
C ASP A 348 -8.94 12.33 11.24
N TYR A 349 -7.63 12.30 10.89
CA TYR A 349 -7.14 11.35 9.89
C TYR A 349 -7.15 9.93 10.45
N SER A 350 -7.80 9.02 9.72
CA SER A 350 -7.87 7.60 10.07
C SER A 350 -7.89 6.71 8.84
N ASP A 351 -7.28 5.53 8.98
CA ASP A 351 -7.36 4.39 8.07
C ASP A 351 -7.88 3.14 8.79
N MET A 352 -8.62 3.33 9.90
CA MET A 352 -9.33 2.26 10.60
C MET A 352 -10.55 1.82 9.79
N ILE A 353 -11.04 0.60 10.05
CA ILE A 353 -12.16 0.00 9.32
C ILE A 353 -13.44 0.85 9.31
N ASP A 354 -13.66 1.64 10.36
CA ASP A 354 -14.83 2.51 10.52
C ASP A 354 -14.64 3.93 9.97
N THR A 355 -13.57 4.16 9.19
CA THR A 355 -13.27 5.49 8.62
C THR A 355 -14.09 5.83 7.37
N ILE A 356 -14.79 4.85 6.78
CA ILE A 356 -15.64 5.10 5.61
C ILE A 356 -16.92 5.83 5.99
N ASP A 357 -17.46 6.60 5.04
CA ASP A 357 -18.77 7.20 5.16
C ASP A 357 -19.88 6.23 4.69
N ASP A 358 -21.15 6.61 4.97
CA ASP A 358 -22.34 5.83 4.60
C ASP A 358 -22.44 5.48 3.08
N ASP A 359 -21.64 6.13 2.23
CA ASP A 359 -21.59 5.92 0.78
C ASP A 359 -20.37 5.07 0.33
N GLY A 360 -19.71 4.38 1.25
CA GLY A 360 -18.57 3.49 0.97
C GLY A 360 -17.28 4.21 0.57
N THR A 361 -17.19 5.51 0.84
CA THR A 361 -16.04 6.32 0.44
C THR A 361 -15.23 6.86 1.63
N VAL A 362 -13.96 7.17 1.39
CA VAL A 362 -13.13 7.93 2.33
C VAL A 362 -12.92 9.36 1.84
N GLY A 363 -12.81 10.30 2.80
CA GLY A 363 -12.46 11.69 2.53
C GLY A 363 -10.98 11.87 2.16
N LEU A 364 -10.66 13.01 1.54
CA LEU A 364 -9.29 13.43 1.29
C LEU A 364 -8.73 14.10 2.54
N PRO A 365 -7.40 14.00 2.81
CA PRO A 365 -6.78 14.79 3.84
C PRO A 365 -6.95 16.29 3.56
N GLU A 366 -7.33 17.06 4.57
CA GLU A 366 -7.57 18.49 4.45
C GLU A 366 -6.33 19.30 4.84
N GLY A 367 -6.09 20.39 4.15
CA GLY A 367 -4.99 21.31 4.42
C GLY A 367 -3.79 21.18 3.49
N PRO A 368 -2.78 22.06 3.65
CA PRO A 368 -1.61 22.08 2.79
C PRO A 368 -0.71 20.84 2.95
N GLY A 369 -0.07 20.44 1.88
CA GLY A 369 0.82 19.28 1.90
C GLY A 369 0.06 17.96 1.92
N LEU A 370 0.49 17.05 2.78
CA LEU A 370 -0.20 15.78 3.04
C LEU A 370 -1.53 15.96 3.79
N GLY A 371 -1.75 17.13 4.41
CA GLY A 371 -2.97 17.40 5.16
C GLY A 371 -3.14 16.56 6.42
N VAL A 372 -2.04 16.12 7.00
CA VAL A 372 -1.99 15.37 8.26
C VAL A 372 -0.94 15.97 9.19
N ASP A 373 -1.20 15.88 10.48
CA ASP A 373 -0.26 16.24 11.54
C ASP A 373 0.20 14.97 12.25
N TYR A 374 1.47 14.93 12.71
CA TYR A 374 2.06 13.78 13.36
C TYR A 374 2.33 14.02 14.83
N ASP A 375 2.03 13.02 15.68
CA ASP A 375 2.41 12.98 17.10
C ASP A 375 3.94 12.75 17.25
N TRP A 376 4.70 13.83 17.18
CA TRP A 376 6.15 13.80 17.33
C TRP A 376 6.57 13.39 18.74
N ASP A 377 5.79 13.68 19.78
CA ASP A 377 6.06 13.26 21.15
C ASP A 377 6.01 11.71 21.25
N PHE A 378 5.03 11.08 20.59
CA PHE A 378 4.96 9.62 20.51
C PHE A 378 6.14 9.05 19.72
N ILE A 379 6.47 9.60 18.55
CA ILE A 379 7.56 9.13 17.70
C ILE A 379 8.91 9.19 18.45
N GLU A 380 9.20 10.30 19.12
CA GLU A 380 10.42 10.50 19.89
C GLU A 380 10.49 9.57 21.13
N ALA A 381 9.37 9.40 21.84
CA ALA A 381 9.29 8.52 23.00
C ALA A 381 9.49 7.03 22.66
N ASN A 382 9.15 6.62 21.44
CA ASN A 382 9.25 5.23 20.97
C ASN A 382 10.41 5.01 19.99
N ALA A 383 11.36 5.94 19.92
CA ALA A 383 12.52 5.84 19.06
C ALA A 383 13.35 4.57 19.34
N THR A 384 13.72 3.83 18.30
CA THR A 384 14.53 2.61 18.40
C THR A 384 16.02 2.86 18.19
N GLY A 385 16.40 4.10 17.87
CA GLY A 385 17.78 4.52 17.60
C GLY A 385 17.98 6.02 17.81
N SER A 386 19.12 6.53 17.39
CA SER A 386 19.39 7.96 17.38
C SER A 386 18.84 8.62 16.12
N VAL A 387 18.48 9.89 16.22
CA VAL A 387 18.16 10.71 15.04
C VAL A 387 19.38 10.77 14.12
N HIS A 388 19.18 10.44 12.85
CA HIS A 388 20.17 10.68 11.81
C HIS A 388 19.96 12.08 11.24
N THR A 389 21.02 12.88 11.23
CA THR A 389 20.99 14.27 10.75
C THR A 389 21.99 14.45 9.62
N TYR A 390 21.56 15.12 8.55
CA TYR A 390 22.36 15.47 7.37
C TYR A 390 22.27 16.98 7.16
N GLU A 391 23.46 17.69 7.20
CA GLU A 391 23.58 19.15 7.13
C GLU A 391 24.59 19.58 6.06
#